data_ef48298f4874f70b81b35a5c7f7d7387
#
_entry.id   ef48298f4874f70b81b35a5c7f7d7387
#
_cell.length_a   1.000
_cell.length_b   1.000
_cell.length_c   1.000
_cell.angle_alpha   90.00
_cell.angle_beta   90.00
_cell.angle_gamma   90.00
#
_symmetry.space_group_name_H-M   'P 1'
#
loop_
_entity.id
_entity.type
_entity.pdbx_description
1 polymer ?
#
loop_
_entity_poly.entity_id
_entity_poly.type
_entity_poly.pdbx_seq_one_letter_code
_entity_poly.pdbx_strand_id
1 'polypeptide(L)'
;MKISTKGRYALQMLLDLAEHGGCIALKDIAARQDISKKYLEQIIPMLGTADLLRANRGAQGGYSLARQPDQITVGEVLRLTEGNICPVDCAAEHGCECERSDICPTLPVWRGLYRVIAEYLDGITLKDILDQQKEQENRA
;
A
#
# COMPACT_ATOMS: atom_id res chain seq x y z
N MET A 1 -12.80 -8.40 7.30
CA MET A 1 -11.81 -7.66 6.52
C MET A 1 -10.42 -7.91 7.09
N LYS A 2 -9.47 -8.16 6.22
CA LYS A 2 -8.11 -8.49 6.64
C LYS A 2 -7.12 -7.99 5.59
N ILE A 3 -6.10 -7.26 6.03
CA ILE A 3 -5.05 -6.82 5.11
C ILE A 3 -4.07 -7.97 4.90
N SER A 4 -3.81 -8.32 3.65
CA SER A 4 -2.95 -9.44 3.30
C SER A 4 -1.48 -9.17 3.64
N THR A 5 -0.70 -10.22 3.72
CA THR A 5 0.76 -10.13 3.85
C THR A 5 1.35 -9.37 2.65
N LYS A 6 0.82 -9.59 1.44
CA LYS A 6 1.21 -8.88 0.23
C LYS A 6 1.07 -7.35 0.40
N GLY A 7 -0.07 -6.90 0.91
CA GLY A 7 -0.32 -5.47 1.15
C GLY A 7 0.64 -4.87 2.17
N ARG A 8 0.84 -5.57 3.28
CA ARG A 8 1.77 -5.12 4.33
C ARG A 8 3.21 -5.06 3.83
N TYR A 9 3.65 -6.06 3.09
CA TYR A 9 5.02 -6.12 2.56
C TYR A 9 5.25 -5.10 1.43
N ALA A 10 4.22 -4.84 0.61
CA ALA A 10 4.31 -3.79 -0.39
C ALA A 10 4.56 -2.43 0.26
N LEU A 11 3.83 -2.12 1.34
CA LEU A 11 4.06 -0.88 2.10
C LEU A 11 5.45 -0.83 2.71
N GLN A 12 5.92 -1.93 3.31
CA GLN A 12 7.25 -1.98 3.90
C GLN A 12 8.35 -1.75 2.85
N MET A 13 8.21 -2.34 1.68
CA MET A 13 9.15 -2.14 0.57
C MET A 13 9.18 -0.68 0.12
N LEU A 14 8.01 -0.08 -0.09
CA LEU A 14 7.93 1.31 -0.54
C LEU A 14 8.46 2.28 0.52
N LEU A 15 8.21 2.01 1.80
CA LEU A 15 8.75 2.80 2.91
C LEU A 15 10.27 2.70 2.99
N ASP A 16 10.84 1.52 2.76
CA ASP A 16 12.29 1.33 2.72
C ASP A 16 12.93 2.19 1.62
N LEU A 17 12.33 2.17 0.43
CA LEU A 17 12.78 3.00 -0.69
C LEU A 17 12.63 4.49 -0.39
N ALA A 18 11.55 4.90 0.26
CA ALA A 18 11.31 6.29 0.63
C ALA A 18 12.32 6.79 1.68
N GLU A 19 12.63 5.95 2.66
CA GLU A 19 13.53 6.29 3.76
C GLU A 19 14.98 6.45 3.28
N HIS A 20 15.46 5.53 2.46
CA HIS A 20 16.85 5.51 2.04
C HIS A 20 17.14 6.30 0.77
N GLY A 21 16.13 6.51 -0.07
CA GLY A 21 16.27 7.27 -1.31
C GLY A 21 17.15 6.61 -2.36
N GLY A 22 17.07 7.09 -3.59
CA GLY A 22 17.90 6.58 -4.68
C GLY A 22 17.57 5.15 -5.08
N CYS A 23 18.53 4.50 -5.72
CA CYS A 23 18.40 3.13 -6.20
C CYS A 23 18.92 2.15 -5.15
N ILE A 24 18.10 1.20 -4.74
CA ILE A 24 18.41 0.25 -3.68
C ILE A 24 18.31 -1.18 -4.21
N ALA A 25 19.35 -1.97 -3.97
CA ALA A 25 19.35 -3.38 -4.37
C ALA A 25 18.30 -4.18 -3.59
N LEU A 26 17.62 -5.09 -4.27
CA LEU A 26 16.57 -5.90 -3.66
C LEU A 26 17.05 -6.70 -2.45
N LYS A 27 18.27 -7.21 -2.48
CA LYS A 27 18.86 -7.95 -1.36
C LYS A 27 18.94 -7.10 -0.08
N ASP A 28 19.20 -5.79 -0.22
CA ASP A 28 19.31 -4.89 0.92
C ASP A 28 17.94 -4.59 1.53
N ILE A 29 16.93 -4.41 0.68
CA ILE A 29 15.53 -4.25 1.14
C ILE A 29 15.08 -5.51 1.87
N ALA A 30 15.31 -6.67 1.29
CA ALA A 30 14.94 -7.96 1.87
C ALA A 30 15.57 -8.16 3.25
N ALA A 31 16.85 -7.84 3.37
CA ALA A 31 17.58 -7.97 4.64
C ALA A 31 17.05 -7.01 5.71
N ARG A 32 16.85 -5.73 5.38
CA ARG A 32 16.37 -4.74 6.34
C ARG A 32 14.94 -5.01 6.81
N GLN A 33 14.08 -5.44 5.90
CA GLN A 33 12.66 -5.67 6.19
C GLN A 33 12.35 -7.08 6.68
N ASP A 34 13.33 -7.96 6.67
CA ASP A 34 13.16 -9.39 6.99
C ASP A 34 12.06 -10.04 6.14
N ILE A 35 12.11 -9.78 4.85
CA ILE A 35 11.19 -10.33 3.86
C ILE A 35 12.00 -11.10 2.83
N SER A 36 11.53 -12.28 2.41
CA SER A 36 12.25 -13.06 1.41
C SER A 36 12.34 -12.28 0.09
N LYS A 37 13.50 -12.34 -0.54
CA LYS A 37 13.74 -11.75 -1.86
C LYS A 37 12.73 -12.27 -2.88
N LYS A 38 12.46 -13.57 -2.86
CA LYS A 38 11.50 -14.22 -3.75
C LYS A 38 10.08 -13.64 -3.59
N TYR A 39 9.67 -13.34 -2.37
CA TYR A 39 8.35 -12.76 -2.11
C TYR A 39 8.27 -11.33 -2.65
N LEU A 40 9.32 -10.54 -2.45
CA LEU A 40 9.39 -9.18 -3.02
C LEU A 40 9.35 -9.20 -4.54
N GLU A 41 10.02 -10.16 -5.18
CA GLU A 41 9.98 -10.34 -6.64
C GLU A 41 8.57 -10.58 -7.17
N GLN A 42 7.68 -11.17 -6.37
CA GLN A 42 6.27 -11.37 -6.73
C GLN A 42 5.44 -10.10 -6.65
N ILE A 43 5.81 -9.18 -5.78
CA ILE A 43 5.10 -7.90 -5.56
C ILE A 43 5.53 -6.83 -6.57
N ILE A 44 6.80 -6.82 -6.94
CA ILE A 44 7.43 -5.79 -7.79
C ILE A 44 6.70 -5.53 -9.10
N PRO A 45 6.28 -6.54 -9.90
CA PRO A 45 5.60 -6.26 -11.17
C PRO A 45 4.34 -5.43 -11.01
N MET A 46 3.58 -5.69 -9.97
CA MET A 46 2.34 -4.97 -9.67
C MET A 46 2.63 -3.50 -9.32
N LEU A 47 3.63 -3.26 -8.48
CA LEU A 47 4.04 -1.91 -8.09
C LEU A 47 4.63 -1.13 -9.28
N GLY A 48 5.39 -1.80 -10.13
CA GLY A 48 5.95 -1.20 -11.35
C GLY A 48 4.87 -0.81 -12.36
N THR A 49 3.88 -1.66 -12.58
CA THR A 49 2.76 -1.38 -13.49
C THR A 49 1.94 -0.19 -13.00
N ALA A 50 1.79 -0.01 -11.70
CA ALA A 50 1.09 1.13 -11.11
C ALA A 50 1.94 2.40 -11.02
N ASP A 51 3.14 2.39 -11.56
CA ASP A 51 4.09 3.51 -11.53
C ASP A 51 4.41 3.98 -10.10
N LEU A 52 4.56 3.04 -9.18
CA LEU A 52 4.99 3.30 -7.81
C LEU A 52 6.49 3.10 -7.63
N LEU A 53 7.09 2.22 -8.42
CA LEU A 53 8.53 2.00 -8.40
C LEU A 53 9.09 1.82 -9.80
N ARG A 54 10.41 2.02 -9.92
CA ARG A 54 11.17 1.83 -11.14
C ARG A 54 12.29 0.84 -10.90
N ALA A 55 12.52 -0.03 -11.90
CA ALA A 55 13.68 -0.92 -11.93
C ALA A 55 14.85 -0.22 -12.62
N ASN A 56 16.03 -0.31 -12.02
CA ASN A 56 17.28 0.21 -12.58
C ASN A 56 18.21 -0.97 -12.85
N ARG A 57 18.64 -1.12 -14.10
CA ARG A 57 19.51 -2.22 -14.53
C ARG A 57 20.98 -1.87 -14.37
N GLY A 58 21.85 -2.89 -14.34
CA GLY A 58 23.29 -2.77 -14.32
C GLY A 58 23.93 -3.25 -13.01
N ALA A 59 25.25 -3.05 -12.88
CA ALA A 59 26.03 -3.53 -11.73
C ALA A 59 25.61 -2.89 -10.40
N GLN A 60 25.06 -1.67 -10.45
CA GLN A 60 24.50 -0.97 -9.31
C GLN A 60 22.97 -0.90 -9.43
N GLY A 61 22.39 -1.92 -10.02
CA GLY A 61 20.95 -2.02 -10.25
C GLY A 61 20.17 -2.23 -8.97
N GLY A 62 18.87 -1.99 -9.06
CA GLY A 62 17.93 -2.13 -7.95
C GLY A 62 16.64 -1.42 -8.26
N TYR A 63 16.00 -0.89 -7.24
CA TYR A 63 14.70 -0.25 -7.34
C TYR A 63 14.71 1.12 -6.69
N SER A 64 13.88 2.01 -7.22
CA SER A 64 13.68 3.36 -6.67
C SER A 64 12.20 3.71 -6.75
N LEU A 65 11.76 4.68 -5.94
CA LEU A 65 10.40 5.20 -6.05
C LEU A 65 10.22 5.96 -7.36
N ALA A 66 9.09 5.73 -8.03
CA ALA A 66 8.74 6.45 -9.26
C ALA A 66 8.12 7.83 -8.97
N ARG A 67 7.58 8.01 -7.76
CA ARG A 67 6.95 9.26 -7.33
C ARG A 67 7.45 9.66 -5.94
N GLN A 68 7.24 10.91 -5.56
CA GLN A 68 7.63 11.40 -4.23
C GLN A 68 6.80 10.70 -3.13
N PRO A 69 7.38 10.47 -1.95
CA PRO A 69 6.67 9.82 -0.85
C PRO A 69 5.37 10.52 -0.41
N ASP A 70 5.29 11.83 -0.57
CA ASP A 70 4.08 12.61 -0.25
C ASP A 70 2.97 12.45 -1.29
N GLN A 71 3.25 11.80 -2.41
CA GLN A 71 2.30 11.56 -3.50
C GLN A 71 1.77 10.12 -3.53
N ILE A 72 2.23 9.26 -2.63
CA ILE A 72 1.80 7.87 -2.55
C ILE A 72 1.06 7.66 -1.23
N THR A 73 -0.23 7.29 -1.32
CA THR A 73 -1.04 7.04 -0.13
C THR A 73 -1.10 5.56 0.22
N VAL A 74 -1.35 5.26 1.47
CA VAL A 74 -1.59 3.89 1.93
C VAL A 74 -2.79 3.28 1.20
N GLY A 75 -3.84 4.08 0.99
CA GLY A 75 -5.04 3.63 0.28
C GLY A 75 -4.75 3.18 -1.14
N GLU A 76 -3.92 3.93 -1.88
CA GLU A 76 -3.51 3.56 -3.24
C GLU A 76 -2.78 2.20 -3.27
N VAL A 77 -1.84 2.01 -2.35
CA VAL A 77 -1.07 0.76 -2.28
C VAL A 77 -1.97 -0.41 -1.93
N LEU A 78 -2.87 -0.26 -0.95
CA LEU A 78 -3.76 -1.34 -0.52
C LEU A 78 -4.81 -1.69 -1.57
N ARG A 79 -5.35 -0.71 -2.32
CA ARG A 79 -6.25 -1.02 -3.44
C ARG A 79 -5.56 -1.85 -4.50
N LEU A 80 -4.29 -1.56 -4.75
CA LEU A 80 -3.49 -2.30 -5.71
C LEU A 80 -3.26 -3.75 -5.28
N THR A 81 -2.94 -3.97 -4.01
CA THR A 81 -2.60 -5.30 -3.50
C THR A 81 -3.83 -6.14 -3.15
N GLU A 82 -4.88 -5.51 -2.62
CA GLU A 82 -6.08 -6.21 -2.17
C GLU A 82 -7.18 -6.22 -3.25
N GLY A 83 -7.04 -5.41 -4.30
CA GLY A 83 -8.07 -5.21 -5.32
C GLY A 83 -9.21 -4.33 -4.84
N ASN A 84 -9.64 -4.50 -3.62
CA ASN A 84 -10.73 -3.76 -3.02
C ASN A 84 -10.54 -3.68 -1.49
N ILE A 85 -10.70 -2.50 -0.94
CA ILE A 85 -10.60 -2.26 0.51
C ILE A 85 -11.96 -2.14 1.18
N CYS A 86 -13.03 -2.43 0.45
CA CYS A 86 -14.39 -2.42 0.99
C CYS A 86 -14.61 -3.63 1.91
N PRO A 87 -15.16 -3.45 3.11
CA PRO A 87 -15.37 -4.56 4.04
C PRO A 87 -16.44 -5.57 3.57
N VAL A 88 -17.36 -5.15 2.70
CA VAL A 88 -18.39 -6.01 2.11
C VAL A 88 -18.56 -5.67 0.63
N ASP A 89 -18.78 -6.67 -0.20
CA ASP A 89 -18.85 -6.48 -1.66
C ASP A 89 -19.98 -5.56 -2.09
N CYS A 90 -21.13 -5.64 -1.43
CA CYS A 90 -22.32 -4.85 -1.78
C CYS A 90 -22.18 -3.34 -1.51
N ALA A 91 -21.18 -2.93 -0.74
CA ALA A 91 -20.94 -1.51 -0.43
C ALA A 91 -19.85 -0.89 -1.31
N ALA A 92 -19.17 -1.67 -2.14
CA ALA A 92 -18.15 -1.18 -3.05
C ALA A 92 -18.77 -0.38 -4.20
N GLU A 93 -18.05 0.60 -4.73
CA GLU A 93 -18.54 1.45 -5.83
C GLU A 93 -18.91 0.66 -7.08
N HIS A 94 -18.23 -0.46 -7.32
CA HIS A 94 -18.49 -1.38 -8.42
C HIS A 94 -18.81 -2.78 -7.89
N GLY A 95 -19.42 -2.83 -6.70
CA GLY A 95 -19.80 -4.10 -6.07
C GLY A 95 -20.92 -4.81 -6.83
N CYS A 96 -21.13 -6.07 -6.48
CA CYS A 96 -22.22 -6.83 -7.06
C CYS A 96 -23.57 -6.15 -6.76
N GLU A 97 -24.41 -6.08 -7.75
CA GLU A 97 -25.79 -5.62 -7.56
C GLU A 97 -26.52 -6.60 -6.65
N CYS A 98 -26.78 -6.17 -5.43
CA CYS A 98 -27.59 -6.94 -4.50
C CYS A 98 -29.07 -6.58 -4.77
N GLU A 99 -29.89 -7.58 -5.05
CA GLU A 99 -31.32 -7.38 -5.29
C GLU A 99 -32.04 -6.71 -4.12
N ARG A 100 -31.43 -6.73 -2.92
CA ARG A 100 -31.99 -6.14 -1.71
C ARG A 100 -31.36 -4.80 -1.35
N SER A 101 -30.55 -4.22 -2.21
CA SER A 101 -29.85 -2.95 -1.91
C SER A 101 -30.79 -1.81 -1.54
N ASP A 102 -31.96 -1.75 -2.17
CA ASP A 102 -32.94 -0.69 -1.93
C ASP A 102 -33.68 -0.83 -0.60
N ILE A 103 -33.69 -2.03 -0.01
CA ILE A 103 -34.44 -2.33 1.22
C ILE A 103 -33.55 -2.83 2.36
N CYS A 104 -32.27 -2.96 2.14
CA CYS A 104 -31.34 -3.50 3.12
C CYS A 104 -31.07 -2.48 4.23
N PRO A 105 -31.47 -2.74 5.49
CA PRO A 105 -31.30 -1.77 6.57
C PRO A 105 -29.84 -1.63 7.03
N THR A 106 -28.97 -2.59 6.73
CA THR A 106 -27.56 -2.56 7.15
C THR A 106 -26.63 -1.96 6.11
N LEU A 107 -27.05 -1.83 4.86
CA LEU A 107 -26.22 -1.29 3.78
C LEU A 107 -25.64 0.10 4.09
N PRO A 108 -26.41 1.06 4.66
CA PRO A 108 -25.85 2.36 5.03
C PRO A 108 -24.70 2.26 6.05
N VAL A 109 -24.74 1.27 6.94
CA VAL A 109 -23.66 1.02 7.93
C VAL A 109 -22.38 0.63 7.20
N TRP A 110 -22.47 -0.29 6.26
CA TRP A 110 -21.30 -0.75 5.52
C TRP A 110 -20.74 0.32 4.59
N ARG A 111 -21.60 1.11 3.96
CA ARG A 111 -21.17 2.27 3.15
C ARG A 111 -20.47 3.32 4.00
N GLY A 112 -20.97 3.58 5.19
CA GLY A 112 -20.33 4.48 6.14
C GLY A 112 -18.97 3.98 6.60
N LEU A 113 -18.88 2.69 6.93
CA LEU A 113 -17.62 2.06 7.30
C LEU A 113 -16.58 2.13 6.17
N TYR A 114 -17.01 1.81 4.95
CA TYR A 114 -16.11 1.89 3.78
C TYR A 114 -15.59 3.32 3.59
N ARG A 115 -16.47 4.32 3.70
CA ARG A 115 -16.07 5.72 3.57
C ARG A 115 -15.01 6.10 4.61
N VAL A 116 -15.19 5.70 5.86
CA VAL A 116 -14.22 5.98 6.94
C VAL A 116 -12.88 5.31 6.66
N ILE A 117 -12.90 4.04 6.22
CA ILE A 117 -11.69 3.31 5.84
C ILE A 117 -10.98 4.01 4.69
N ALA A 118 -11.70 4.36 3.64
CA ALA A 118 -11.14 5.02 2.46
C ALA A 118 -10.54 6.39 2.80
N GLU A 119 -11.26 7.22 3.51
CA GLU A 119 -10.77 8.54 3.94
C GLU A 119 -9.54 8.43 4.82
N TYR A 120 -9.53 7.50 5.76
CA TYR A 120 -8.38 7.28 6.64
C TYR A 120 -7.14 6.86 5.85
N LEU A 121 -7.26 5.84 5.01
CA LEU A 121 -6.13 5.30 4.24
C LEU A 121 -5.65 6.26 3.14
N ASP A 122 -6.55 6.99 2.51
CA ASP A 122 -6.19 7.98 1.47
C ASP A 122 -5.59 9.26 2.06
N GLY A 123 -5.80 9.48 3.35
CA GLY A 123 -5.24 10.63 4.06
C GLY A 123 -3.82 10.40 4.59
N ILE A 124 -3.27 9.20 4.48
CA ILE A 124 -1.94 8.85 4.98
C ILE A 124 -1.00 8.60 3.81
N THR A 125 0.07 9.39 3.70
CA THR A 125 1.12 9.21 2.69
C THR A 125 2.30 8.43 3.26
N LEU A 126 3.20 7.95 2.40
CA LEU A 126 4.46 7.35 2.83
C LEU A 126 5.28 8.36 3.64
N LYS A 127 5.25 9.63 3.24
CA LYS A 127 5.94 10.70 3.97
C LYS A 127 5.40 10.85 5.38
N ASP A 128 4.08 10.81 5.57
CA ASP A 128 3.46 10.90 6.89
C ASP A 128 3.94 9.80 7.83
N ILE A 129 4.05 8.57 7.31
CA ILE A 129 4.54 7.42 8.07
C ILE A 129 6.00 7.62 8.48
N LEU A 130 6.85 8.08 7.56
CA LEU A 130 8.26 8.34 7.84
C LEU A 130 8.45 9.47 8.87
N ASP A 131 7.66 10.52 8.76
CA ASP A 131 7.71 11.64 9.71
C ASP A 131 7.30 11.18 11.11
N GLN A 132 6.25 10.36 11.21
CA GLN A 132 5.80 9.76 12.46
C GLN A 132 6.86 8.83 13.07
N GLN A 133 7.53 8.04 12.24
CA GLN A 133 8.61 7.17 12.68
C GLN A 133 9.76 7.98 13.30
N LYS A 134 10.17 9.06 12.65
CA LYS A 134 11.22 9.95 13.15
C LYS A 134 10.84 10.60 14.49
N GLU A 135 9.58 11.00 14.66
CA GLU A 135 9.09 11.53 15.92
C GLU A 135 9.17 10.51 17.05
N GLN A 136 8.85 9.25 16.77
CA GLN A 136 8.95 8.15 17.73
C GLN A 136 10.41 7.89 18.12
N GLU A 137 11.33 7.88 17.17
CA GLU A 137 12.77 7.70 17.42
C GLU A 137 13.33 8.84 18.29
N ASN A 138 12.90 10.07 18.06
CA ASN A 138 13.35 11.22 18.82
C ASN A 138 12.81 11.26 20.26
N ARG A 139 11.76 10.50 20.56
CA ARG A 139 11.17 10.39 21.92
C ARG A 139 11.79 9.26 22.74
N ALA A 140 12.50 8.34 22.10
CA ALA A 140 13.10 7.18 22.75
C ALA A 140 14.41 7.52 23.50
#